data_972e54d5e9f6043d1ad5df8ea0322f4b
#
_entry.id   972e54d5e9f6043d1ad5df8ea0322f4b
#
_cell.length_a   1.000
_cell.length_b   1.000
_cell.length_c   1.000
_cell.angle_alpha   90.00
_cell.angle_beta   90.00
_cell.angle_gamma   90.00
#
_symmetry.space_group_name_H-M   'P 1'
#
loop_
_entity.id
_entity.type
_entity.pdbx_description
1 polymer ?
#
loop_
_entity_poly.entity_id
_entity_poly.type
_entity_poly.pdbx_seq_one_letter_code
_entity_poly.pdbx_strand_id
1 'polypeptide(L)'
;WAHNYVNWLNDQGAHAILNNVAHSGHVSDDVLSDQMKKLDSNTNLVMFTIGGNDVNFSDIVSQCFMIGMRDPATCRQKIDAANSKLPRVKKQTLDILQAIDNRLDDNAQVVIVGYPRLSSKDDFTLRDSHALWTDSYNAGAAIRKLGDDAKVIQSDLVSEWNKSHSSLKVTYVDGVVNSFNGHEPDPSFPLVNPHRWINEFFETEGQEGRNGDTQAKTSWDSNEFYHPNLVGHEEIAKLIEAKVGVPSIESPKSNGEDIDIAFVVDSTGSMDSNVEAVRSKINSIAEETSKKALSYRFALVDYKDHPQYDPKNYLARTDVDFTSDIPTLDAGLSSLTYDGGNLGNTNASVYSGVMQAVNLKWRNGVKKIVVVIGDAPPRDPEPGTGYTAASVAKAAYEVDPVSVYGIDTGQLSSSDFQTLVSSSSGTTANASSPDQVSDLVNKA
;
A
#
# COMPACT_ATOMS: atom_id res chain seq x y z
N TRP A 1 6.78 -9.55 0.72
CA TRP A 1 7.91 -8.63 0.94
C TRP A 1 7.46 -7.17 1.11
N ALA A 2 6.45 -6.71 0.37
CA ALA A 2 5.98 -5.33 0.48
C ALA A 2 5.45 -5.01 1.89
N HIS A 3 4.62 -5.88 2.48
CA HIS A 3 4.15 -5.73 3.86
C HIS A 3 5.31 -5.68 4.87
N ASN A 4 6.31 -6.56 4.73
CA ASN A 4 7.44 -6.61 5.66
C ASN A 4 8.25 -5.31 5.59
N TYR A 5 8.50 -4.79 4.39
CA TYR A 5 9.20 -3.52 4.21
C TYR A 5 8.42 -2.33 4.77
N VAL A 6 7.10 -2.27 4.55
CA VAL A 6 6.25 -1.21 5.12
C VAL A 6 6.19 -1.28 6.65
N ASN A 7 6.10 -2.49 7.23
CA ASN A 7 6.19 -2.66 8.69
C ASN A 7 7.53 -2.14 9.21
N TRP A 8 8.64 -2.49 8.55
CA TRP A 8 9.96 -1.97 8.91
C TRP A 8 10.03 -0.44 8.78
N LEU A 9 9.49 0.16 7.71
CA LEU A 9 9.40 1.62 7.58
C LEU A 9 8.66 2.26 8.75
N ASN A 10 7.56 1.66 9.18
CA ASN A 10 6.76 2.16 10.31
C ASN A 10 7.51 2.01 11.64
N ASP A 11 8.27 0.93 11.82
CA ASP A 11 9.18 0.78 12.97
C ASP A 11 10.29 1.83 12.98
N GLN A 12 10.68 2.36 11.80
CA GLN A 12 11.58 3.51 11.68
C GLN A 12 10.88 4.87 11.84
N GLY A 13 9.56 4.88 12.08
CA GLY A 13 8.77 6.10 12.27
C GLY A 13 8.29 6.78 10.96
N ALA A 14 8.28 6.08 9.84
CA ALA A 14 7.93 6.67 8.54
C ALA A 14 6.41 6.84 8.29
N HIS A 15 5.53 6.23 9.09
CA HIS A 15 4.07 6.23 8.90
C HIS A 15 3.62 5.83 7.47
N ALA A 16 4.26 4.79 6.93
CA ALA A 16 4.00 4.32 5.58
C ALA A 16 2.70 3.49 5.49
N ILE A 17 1.96 3.68 4.40
CA ILE A 17 0.76 2.88 4.07
C ILE A 17 1.04 2.09 2.80
N LEU A 18 0.67 0.80 2.81
CA LEU A 18 0.76 -0.06 1.63
C LEU A 18 -0.57 -0.13 0.90
N ASN A 19 -0.55 0.29 -0.36
CA ASN A 19 -1.58 -0.07 -1.32
C ASN A 19 -1.08 -1.22 -2.19
N ASN A 20 -1.50 -2.44 -1.88
CA ASN A 20 -1.13 -3.59 -2.69
C ASN A 20 -2.17 -3.82 -3.80
N VAL A 21 -1.81 -3.47 -5.03
CA VAL A 21 -2.63 -3.64 -6.24
C VAL A 21 -2.12 -4.76 -7.15
N ALA A 22 -1.19 -5.58 -6.67
CA ALA A 22 -0.68 -6.71 -7.40
C ALA A 22 -1.73 -7.81 -7.57
N HIS A 23 -1.76 -8.42 -8.74
CA HIS A 23 -2.63 -9.56 -9.05
C HIS A 23 -1.81 -10.70 -9.65
N SER A 24 -2.08 -11.93 -9.17
CA SER A 24 -1.46 -13.13 -9.73
C SER A 24 -1.77 -13.25 -11.22
N GLY A 25 -0.76 -13.59 -12.02
CA GLY A 25 -0.90 -13.77 -13.47
C GLY A 25 -0.89 -12.50 -14.32
N HIS A 26 -0.92 -11.30 -13.71
CA HIS A 26 -0.87 -10.05 -14.48
C HIS A 26 0.47 -9.88 -15.23
N VAL A 27 0.37 -9.34 -16.42
CA VAL A 27 1.50 -8.97 -17.30
C VAL A 27 1.68 -7.45 -17.34
N SER A 28 2.74 -7.00 -18.00
CA SER A 28 3.05 -5.56 -18.10
C SER A 28 1.90 -4.73 -18.69
N ASP A 29 1.12 -5.27 -19.62
CA ASP A 29 -0.02 -4.58 -20.23
C ASP A 29 -1.18 -4.40 -19.22
N ASP A 30 -1.38 -5.34 -18.27
CA ASP A 30 -2.37 -5.22 -17.20
C ASP A 30 -1.98 -4.14 -16.18
N VAL A 31 -0.67 -4.06 -15.88
CA VAL A 31 -0.15 -2.97 -15.02
C VAL A 31 -0.47 -1.61 -15.63
N LEU A 32 -0.19 -1.40 -16.92
CA LEU A 32 -0.46 -0.16 -17.64
C LEU A 32 -1.95 0.16 -17.75
N SER A 33 -2.80 -0.84 -18.03
CA SER A 33 -4.22 -0.62 -18.31
C SER A 33 -5.08 -0.52 -17.05
N ASP A 34 -4.69 -1.15 -15.94
CA ASP A 34 -5.50 -1.26 -14.72
C ASP A 34 -4.79 -0.71 -13.48
N GLN A 35 -3.62 -1.24 -13.11
CA GLN A 35 -2.97 -0.87 -11.85
C GLN A 35 -2.51 0.59 -11.82
N MET A 36 -2.10 1.14 -12.96
CA MET A 36 -1.74 2.56 -13.07
C MET A 36 -2.86 3.51 -12.67
N LYS A 37 -4.14 3.09 -12.76
CA LYS A 37 -5.30 3.91 -12.33
C LYS A 37 -5.35 4.11 -10.82
N LYS A 38 -4.61 3.31 -10.06
CA LYS A 38 -4.54 3.36 -8.60
C LYS A 38 -3.41 4.25 -8.08
N LEU A 39 -2.54 4.74 -8.97
CA LEU A 39 -1.52 5.72 -8.61
C LEU A 39 -2.12 7.12 -8.63
N ASP A 40 -1.88 7.85 -7.58
CA ASP A 40 -2.22 9.25 -7.42
C ASP A 40 -0.99 10.09 -7.05
N SER A 41 -1.13 11.41 -7.03
CA SER A 41 -0.05 12.36 -6.72
C SER A 41 0.51 12.21 -5.28
N ASN A 42 -0.18 11.50 -4.39
CA ASN A 42 0.28 11.26 -3.02
C ASN A 42 1.15 10.00 -2.90
N THR A 43 1.31 9.26 -3.99
CA THR A 43 2.13 8.05 -4.01
C THR A 43 3.61 8.43 -4.00
N ASN A 44 4.30 8.20 -2.91
CA ASN A 44 5.72 8.55 -2.74
C ASN A 44 6.67 7.43 -3.17
N LEU A 45 6.20 6.19 -3.15
CA LEU A 45 7.01 5.01 -3.45
C LEU A 45 6.20 3.98 -4.23
N VAL A 46 6.68 3.60 -5.39
CA VAL A 46 6.13 2.49 -6.19
C VAL A 46 7.11 1.34 -6.19
N MET A 47 6.66 0.15 -5.81
CA MET A 47 7.50 -1.05 -5.78
C MET A 47 6.87 -2.17 -6.57
N PHE A 48 7.63 -2.83 -7.43
CA PHE A 48 7.12 -3.97 -8.18
C PHE A 48 8.20 -4.95 -8.63
N THR A 49 7.76 -6.19 -8.91
CA THR A 49 8.42 -7.16 -9.76
C THR A 49 7.60 -7.30 -11.04
N ILE A 50 8.23 -7.34 -12.20
CA ILE A 50 7.53 -7.40 -13.49
C ILE A 50 8.32 -8.20 -14.53
N GLY A 51 7.61 -8.84 -15.47
CA GLY A 51 8.18 -9.54 -16.61
C GLY A 51 8.12 -11.07 -16.52
N GLY A 52 7.94 -11.66 -15.34
CA GLY A 52 7.83 -13.11 -15.18
C GLY A 52 6.67 -13.71 -15.96
N ASN A 53 5.48 -13.14 -15.82
CA ASN A 53 4.29 -13.57 -16.57
C ASN A 53 4.39 -13.24 -18.05
N ASP A 54 5.02 -12.12 -18.42
CA ASP A 54 5.24 -11.74 -19.83
C ASP A 54 6.04 -12.80 -20.59
N VAL A 55 7.01 -13.43 -19.93
CA VAL A 55 7.80 -14.53 -20.51
C VAL A 55 7.16 -15.90 -20.34
N ASN A 56 5.97 -16.01 -19.75
CA ASN A 56 5.25 -17.26 -19.47
C ASN A 56 6.05 -18.19 -18.55
N PHE A 57 6.54 -17.70 -17.40
CA PHE A 57 7.38 -18.50 -16.50
C PHE A 57 6.68 -19.78 -16.02
N SER A 58 5.36 -19.76 -15.82
CA SER A 58 4.57 -20.93 -15.41
C SER A 58 4.65 -22.10 -16.40
N ASP A 59 4.69 -21.79 -17.71
CA ASP A 59 4.90 -22.80 -18.75
C ASP A 59 6.30 -23.41 -18.66
N ILE A 60 7.32 -22.55 -18.40
CA ILE A 60 8.71 -23.01 -18.21
C ILE A 60 8.78 -23.96 -17.03
N VAL A 61 8.22 -23.55 -15.89
CA VAL A 61 8.23 -24.37 -14.67
C VAL A 61 7.51 -25.71 -14.90
N SER A 62 6.34 -25.70 -15.53
CA SER A 62 5.58 -26.91 -15.80
C SER A 62 6.31 -27.86 -16.76
N GLN A 63 6.84 -27.36 -17.86
CA GLN A 63 7.47 -28.20 -18.88
C GLN A 63 8.92 -28.59 -18.56
N CYS A 64 9.60 -27.86 -17.69
CA CYS A 64 10.96 -28.15 -17.31
C CYS A 64 11.08 -28.91 -15.99
N PHE A 65 10.18 -28.68 -15.02
CA PHE A 65 10.37 -29.19 -13.66
C PHE A 65 9.25 -30.17 -13.20
N MET A 66 8.00 -30.02 -13.66
CA MET A 66 6.90 -30.85 -13.18
C MET A 66 7.05 -32.31 -13.62
N ILE A 67 7.18 -33.22 -12.64
CA ILE A 67 7.26 -34.66 -12.92
C ILE A 67 6.01 -35.12 -13.69
N GLY A 68 6.23 -35.84 -14.78
CA GLY A 68 5.18 -36.32 -15.68
C GLY A 68 4.78 -35.36 -16.80
N MET A 69 5.23 -34.09 -16.76
CA MET A 69 5.04 -33.11 -17.84
C MET A 69 6.35 -32.66 -18.47
N ARG A 70 7.48 -32.79 -17.76
CA ARG A 70 8.78 -32.32 -18.24
C ARG A 70 9.26 -33.09 -19.45
N ASP A 71 9.65 -32.35 -20.49
CA ASP A 71 10.12 -32.86 -21.78
C ASP A 71 11.27 -31.98 -22.28
N PRO A 72 12.42 -32.56 -22.74
CA PRO A 72 13.60 -31.79 -23.12
C PRO A 72 13.34 -30.84 -24.32
N ALA A 73 12.60 -31.27 -25.33
CA ALA A 73 12.33 -30.45 -26.53
C ALA A 73 11.37 -29.30 -26.18
N THR A 74 10.29 -29.59 -25.46
CA THR A 74 9.30 -28.60 -25.07
C THR A 74 9.90 -27.59 -24.06
N CYS A 75 10.66 -28.05 -23.09
CA CYS A 75 11.37 -27.18 -22.14
C CYS A 75 12.31 -26.21 -22.88
N ARG A 76 13.12 -26.70 -23.82
CA ARG A 76 13.98 -25.86 -24.68
C ARG A 76 13.15 -24.82 -25.42
N GLN A 77 12.06 -25.22 -26.09
CA GLN A 77 11.19 -24.32 -26.84
C GLN A 77 10.61 -23.21 -25.93
N LYS A 78 10.19 -23.54 -24.70
CA LYS A 78 9.64 -22.54 -23.77
C LYS A 78 10.69 -21.54 -23.31
N ILE A 79 11.91 -21.99 -23.01
CA ILE A 79 13.02 -21.11 -22.62
C ILE A 79 13.46 -20.22 -23.76
N ASP A 80 13.56 -20.76 -24.99
CA ASP A 80 13.92 -19.99 -26.17
C ASP A 80 12.85 -18.92 -26.48
N ALA A 81 11.56 -19.26 -26.35
CA ALA A 81 10.45 -18.33 -26.46
C ALA A 81 10.52 -17.22 -25.40
N ALA A 82 10.83 -17.55 -24.15
CA ALA A 82 11.02 -16.57 -23.08
C ALA A 82 12.18 -15.62 -23.39
N ASN A 83 13.34 -16.14 -23.79
CA ASN A 83 14.50 -15.32 -24.17
C ASN A 83 14.14 -14.34 -25.30
N SER A 84 13.36 -14.78 -26.29
CA SER A 84 12.93 -13.92 -27.41
C SER A 84 12.02 -12.76 -26.97
N LYS A 85 11.35 -12.88 -25.82
CA LYS A 85 10.46 -11.86 -25.27
C LYS A 85 11.17 -10.82 -24.41
N LEU A 86 12.39 -11.07 -23.91
CA LEU A 86 13.11 -10.17 -23.02
C LEU A 86 13.23 -8.72 -23.55
N PRO A 87 13.51 -8.47 -24.85
CA PRO A 87 13.52 -7.09 -25.36
C PRO A 87 12.16 -6.39 -25.28
N ARG A 88 11.06 -7.14 -25.42
CA ARG A 88 9.71 -6.60 -25.26
C ARG A 88 9.45 -6.26 -23.80
N VAL A 89 9.82 -7.13 -22.86
CA VAL A 89 9.70 -6.88 -21.41
C VAL A 89 10.46 -5.61 -21.02
N LYS A 90 11.70 -5.42 -21.54
CA LYS A 90 12.45 -4.18 -21.34
C LYS A 90 11.65 -2.96 -21.77
N LYS A 91 11.09 -2.99 -23.00
CA LYS A 91 10.29 -1.87 -23.52
C LYS A 91 9.06 -1.61 -22.67
N GLN A 92 8.29 -2.64 -22.32
CA GLN A 92 7.08 -2.49 -21.51
C GLN A 92 7.39 -1.97 -20.10
N THR A 93 8.52 -2.37 -19.50
CA THR A 93 8.96 -1.82 -18.22
C THR A 93 9.30 -0.32 -18.35
N LEU A 94 9.93 0.11 -19.45
CA LEU A 94 10.15 1.54 -19.71
C LEU A 94 8.81 2.28 -19.92
N ASP A 95 7.85 1.69 -20.60
CA ASP A 95 6.51 2.26 -20.77
C ASP A 95 5.79 2.43 -19.40
N ILE A 96 5.97 1.47 -18.47
CA ILE A 96 5.48 1.56 -17.09
C ILE A 96 6.16 2.72 -16.35
N LEU A 97 7.50 2.81 -16.40
CA LEU A 97 8.23 3.91 -15.76
C LEU A 97 7.79 5.28 -16.28
N GLN A 98 7.59 5.41 -17.60
CA GLN A 98 7.08 6.65 -18.19
C GLN A 98 5.65 6.97 -17.73
N ALA A 99 4.80 5.95 -17.58
CA ALA A 99 3.45 6.14 -17.09
C ALA A 99 3.43 6.57 -15.60
N ILE A 100 4.38 6.08 -14.80
CA ILE A 100 4.58 6.49 -13.41
C ILE A 100 5.08 7.93 -13.37
N ASP A 101 6.13 8.27 -14.12
CA ASP A 101 6.74 9.60 -14.19
C ASP A 101 5.73 10.68 -14.59
N ASN A 102 4.79 10.35 -15.50
CA ASN A 102 3.72 11.25 -15.91
C ASN A 102 2.62 11.48 -14.84
N ARG A 103 2.61 10.72 -13.75
CA ARG A 103 1.55 10.75 -12.74
C ARG A 103 2.03 11.18 -11.36
N LEU A 104 3.29 10.94 -11.05
CA LEU A 104 3.84 11.22 -9.73
C LEU A 104 4.67 12.49 -9.74
N ASP A 105 4.75 13.13 -8.60
CA ASP A 105 5.58 14.33 -8.39
C ASP A 105 7.08 13.97 -8.39
N ASP A 106 7.92 14.96 -8.64
CA ASP A 106 9.39 14.85 -8.77
C ASP A 106 10.11 14.19 -7.59
N ASN A 107 9.46 14.01 -6.45
CA ASN A 107 10.03 13.39 -5.24
C ASN A 107 9.67 11.91 -5.08
N ALA A 108 8.86 11.36 -5.96
CA ALA A 108 8.49 9.95 -5.89
C ALA A 108 9.67 9.04 -6.30
N GLN A 109 9.68 7.85 -5.75
CA GLN A 109 10.70 6.85 -6.02
C GLN A 109 10.07 5.56 -6.58
N VAL A 110 10.79 4.91 -7.47
CA VAL A 110 10.42 3.59 -7.96
C VAL A 110 11.46 2.56 -7.56
N VAL A 111 11.02 1.42 -7.07
CA VAL A 111 11.87 0.29 -6.72
C VAL A 111 11.46 -0.92 -7.56
N ILE A 112 12.32 -1.34 -8.46
CA ILE A 112 12.18 -2.59 -9.19
C ILE A 112 12.91 -3.67 -8.39
N VAL A 113 12.19 -4.71 -8.00
CA VAL A 113 12.75 -5.83 -7.25
C VAL A 113 13.08 -6.96 -8.23
N GLY A 114 14.29 -7.48 -8.16
CA GLY A 114 14.73 -8.60 -9.00
C GLY A 114 14.05 -9.92 -8.63
N TYR A 115 14.22 -10.91 -9.51
CA TYR A 115 13.72 -12.26 -9.30
C TYR A 115 14.84 -13.19 -8.80
N PRO A 116 14.51 -14.21 -7.99
CA PRO A 116 15.43 -15.33 -7.74
C PRO A 116 15.55 -16.21 -8.99
N ARG A 117 16.59 -17.05 -9.02
CA ARG A 117 16.63 -18.14 -10.00
C ARG A 117 15.59 -19.20 -9.62
N LEU A 118 15.10 -19.95 -10.62
CA LEU A 118 14.07 -20.97 -10.43
C LEU A 118 14.68 -22.38 -10.18
N SER A 119 15.99 -22.52 -10.18
CA SER A 119 16.69 -23.79 -10.00
C SER A 119 17.96 -23.60 -9.20
N SER A 120 18.17 -24.44 -8.20
CA SER A 120 19.42 -24.51 -7.41
C SER A 120 20.57 -25.16 -8.17
N LYS A 121 20.31 -25.82 -9.31
CA LYS A 121 21.30 -26.63 -10.04
C LYS A 121 21.54 -26.15 -11.47
N ASP A 122 22.81 -26.09 -11.85
CA ASP A 122 23.26 -25.82 -13.20
C ASP A 122 23.31 -27.07 -14.09
N ASP A 123 23.36 -28.27 -13.49
CA ASP A 123 23.59 -29.55 -14.15
C ASP A 123 22.31 -30.40 -14.30
N PHE A 124 21.13 -29.80 -14.09
CA PHE A 124 19.87 -30.50 -14.26
C PHE A 124 19.55 -30.72 -15.73
N THR A 125 19.74 -31.98 -16.17
CA THR A 125 19.56 -32.37 -17.57
C THR A 125 18.32 -33.25 -17.75
N LEU A 126 17.39 -32.79 -18.56
CA LEU A 126 16.25 -33.58 -19.05
C LEU A 126 16.71 -34.54 -20.13
N ARG A 127 16.13 -35.75 -20.16
CA ARG A 127 16.38 -36.77 -21.18
C ARG A 127 15.05 -37.32 -21.65
N ASP A 128 14.91 -37.49 -22.99
CA ASP A 128 13.79 -38.18 -23.54
C ASP A 128 13.90 -39.69 -23.24
N SER A 129 12.89 -40.24 -22.57
CA SER A 129 12.84 -41.65 -22.20
C SER A 129 12.26 -42.56 -23.30
N HIS A 130 11.77 -42.00 -24.40
CA HIS A 130 11.02 -42.72 -25.43
C HIS A 130 11.78 -42.86 -26.76
N ALA A 131 12.94 -42.20 -26.93
CA ALA A 131 13.67 -42.24 -28.19
C ALA A 131 14.91 -43.13 -28.11
N LEU A 132 15.12 -43.93 -29.18
CA LEU A 132 16.37 -44.68 -29.40
C LEU A 132 17.61 -43.79 -29.50
N TRP A 133 17.42 -42.49 -29.79
CA TRP A 133 18.42 -41.42 -29.78
C TRP A 133 17.96 -40.38 -28.75
N THR A 134 18.55 -40.41 -27.59
CA THR A 134 18.17 -39.58 -26.47
C THR A 134 18.47 -38.12 -26.75
N ASP A 135 17.46 -37.30 -27.07
CA ASP A 135 17.61 -35.85 -26.93
C ASP A 135 17.84 -35.53 -25.43
N SER A 136 18.81 -34.68 -25.17
CA SER A 136 19.14 -34.25 -23.84
C SER A 136 19.25 -32.73 -23.79
N TYR A 137 18.72 -32.13 -22.75
CA TYR A 137 18.73 -30.68 -22.58
C TYR A 137 19.08 -30.31 -21.15
N ASN A 138 20.15 -29.54 -20.96
CA ASN A 138 20.49 -28.99 -19.65
C ASN A 138 19.56 -27.83 -19.32
N ALA A 139 18.39 -28.15 -18.75
CA ALA A 139 17.38 -27.20 -18.37
C ALA A 139 17.82 -26.33 -17.19
N GLY A 140 18.61 -26.89 -16.25
CA GLY A 140 19.12 -26.15 -15.10
C GLY A 140 19.97 -24.96 -15.54
N ALA A 141 21.00 -25.17 -16.34
CA ALA A 141 21.84 -24.09 -16.86
C ALA A 141 21.05 -23.07 -17.71
N ALA A 142 20.14 -23.56 -18.55
CA ALA A 142 19.38 -22.69 -19.44
C ALA A 142 18.43 -21.76 -18.68
N ILE A 143 17.74 -22.24 -17.65
CA ILE A 143 16.84 -21.44 -16.80
C ILE A 143 17.61 -20.45 -15.95
N ARG A 144 18.74 -20.87 -15.36
CA ARG A 144 19.59 -19.95 -14.59
C ARG A 144 20.14 -18.84 -15.47
N LYS A 145 20.55 -19.17 -16.71
CA LYS A 145 20.97 -18.17 -17.69
C LYS A 145 19.85 -17.21 -18.05
N LEU A 146 18.61 -17.67 -18.27
CA LEU A 146 17.45 -16.80 -18.53
C LEU A 146 17.25 -15.79 -17.40
N GLY A 147 17.35 -16.24 -16.12
CA GLY A 147 17.27 -15.37 -14.95
C GLY A 147 18.39 -14.33 -14.90
N ASP A 148 19.62 -14.75 -15.20
CA ASP A 148 20.78 -13.86 -15.25
C ASP A 148 20.68 -12.83 -16.39
N ASP A 149 20.22 -13.25 -17.57
CA ASP A 149 19.99 -12.34 -18.71
C ASP A 149 18.87 -11.31 -18.38
N ALA A 150 17.79 -11.74 -17.74
CA ALA A 150 16.72 -10.85 -17.28
C ALA A 150 17.21 -9.83 -16.23
N LYS A 151 18.05 -10.27 -15.28
CA LYS A 151 18.70 -9.38 -14.30
C LYS A 151 19.54 -8.30 -14.99
N VAL A 152 20.36 -8.67 -15.96
CA VAL A 152 21.20 -7.72 -16.73
C VAL A 152 20.33 -6.70 -17.43
N ILE A 153 19.26 -7.15 -18.12
CA ILE A 153 18.33 -6.26 -18.82
C ILE A 153 17.66 -5.27 -17.86
N GLN A 154 17.22 -5.71 -16.68
CA GLN A 154 16.61 -4.82 -15.68
C GLN A 154 17.63 -3.83 -15.10
N SER A 155 18.86 -4.25 -14.85
CA SER A 155 19.93 -3.37 -14.39
C SER A 155 20.26 -2.30 -15.42
N ASP A 156 20.39 -2.69 -16.69
CA ASP A 156 20.71 -1.77 -17.78
C ASP A 156 19.58 -0.77 -18.00
N LEU A 157 18.33 -1.22 -18.01
CA LEU A 157 17.19 -0.33 -18.20
C LEU A 157 17.10 0.73 -17.08
N VAL A 158 17.33 0.35 -15.81
CA VAL A 158 17.33 1.30 -14.70
C VAL A 158 18.49 2.29 -14.82
N SER A 159 19.68 1.82 -15.24
CA SER A 159 20.82 2.68 -15.49
C SER A 159 20.56 3.66 -16.65
N GLU A 160 19.93 3.23 -17.73
CA GLU A 160 19.54 4.07 -18.87
C GLU A 160 18.48 5.09 -18.45
N TRP A 161 17.46 4.68 -17.71
CA TRP A 161 16.41 5.55 -17.19
C TRP A 161 16.99 6.70 -16.35
N ASN A 162 17.75 6.37 -15.33
CA ASN A 162 18.32 7.34 -14.40
C ASN A 162 19.33 8.33 -15.04
N LYS A 163 19.88 8.00 -16.23
CA LYS A 163 20.74 8.95 -16.99
C LYS A 163 19.92 9.99 -17.75
N SER A 164 18.70 9.66 -18.17
CA SER A 164 17.87 10.51 -19.02
C SER A 164 16.71 11.19 -18.29
N HIS A 165 16.37 10.73 -17.10
CA HIS A 165 15.26 11.23 -16.28
C HIS A 165 15.77 11.60 -14.88
N SER A 166 15.60 12.87 -14.50
CA SER A 166 16.01 13.36 -13.17
C SER A 166 14.85 13.48 -12.19
N SER A 167 13.61 13.52 -12.69
CA SER A 167 12.38 13.67 -11.90
C SER A 167 12.06 12.41 -11.12
N LEU A 168 12.04 11.25 -11.76
CA LEU A 168 11.69 9.97 -11.15
C LEU A 168 12.94 9.12 -10.93
N LYS A 169 13.35 8.94 -9.68
CA LYS A 169 14.47 8.07 -9.33
C LYS A 169 14.02 6.61 -9.29
N VAL A 170 14.69 5.76 -10.05
CA VAL A 170 14.45 4.31 -10.08
C VAL A 170 15.62 3.57 -9.42
N THR A 171 15.32 2.69 -8.48
CA THR A 171 16.29 1.82 -7.81
C THR A 171 16.03 0.36 -8.20
N TYR A 172 17.07 -0.37 -8.58
CA TYR A 172 16.97 -1.81 -8.84
C TYR A 172 17.57 -2.59 -7.67
N VAL A 173 16.75 -3.45 -7.05
CA VAL A 173 17.18 -4.37 -5.98
C VAL A 173 17.71 -5.64 -6.66
N ASP A 174 18.98 -5.61 -7.02
CA ASP A 174 19.68 -6.62 -7.81
C ASP A 174 20.24 -7.80 -6.97
N GLY A 175 20.14 -7.69 -5.64
CA GLY A 175 20.68 -8.66 -4.70
C GLY A 175 19.94 -10.00 -4.61
N VAL A 176 18.69 -10.08 -5.08
CA VAL A 176 17.80 -11.23 -4.91
C VAL A 176 18.43 -12.53 -5.43
N VAL A 177 18.99 -12.52 -6.64
CA VAL A 177 19.68 -13.68 -7.23
C VAL A 177 20.80 -14.23 -6.35
N ASN A 178 21.58 -13.35 -5.73
CA ASN A 178 22.71 -13.75 -4.90
C ASN A 178 22.27 -14.23 -3.53
N SER A 179 21.29 -13.56 -2.91
CA SER A 179 20.76 -13.92 -1.60
C SER A 179 20.06 -15.28 -1.64
N PHE A 180 19.34 -15.58 -2.71
CA PHE A 180 18.62 -16.85 -2.88
C PHE A 180 19.51 -18.02 -3.31
N ASN A 181 20.79 -17.80 -3.57
CA ASN A 181 21.67 -18.87 -4.04
C ASN A 181 21.79 -20.02 -3.03
N GLY A 182 21.35 -21.21 -3.43
CA GLY A 182 21.24 -22.40 -2.59
C GLY A 182 19.87 -22.53 -1.89
N HIS A 183 18.99 -21.54 -2.04
CA HIS A 183 17.64 -21.52 -1.48
C HIS A 183 16.54 -21.65 -2.57
N GLU A 184 16.94 -21.94 -3.79
CA GLU A 184 16.02 -22.24 -4.87
C GLU A 184 15.55 -23.71 -4.78
N PRO A 185 14.43 -24.07 -5.44
CA PRO A 185 14.00 -25.46 -5.58
C PRO A 185 15.07 -26.34 -6.26
N ASP A 186 15.20 -27.59 -5.83
CA ASP A 186 15.98 -28.59 -6.53
C ASP A 186 15.13 -29.24 -7.62
N PRO A 187 15.43 -29.05 -8.91
CA PRO A 187 14.59 -29.54 -9.99
C PRO A 187 14.63 -31.06 -10.18
N SER A 188 15.56 -31.76 -9.51
CA SER A 188 15.69 -33.22 -9.67
C SER A 188 14.49 -33.96 -9.11
N PHE A 189 13.98 -33.55 -7.95
CA PHE A 189 12.80 -34.11 -7.33
C PHE A 189 12.14 -33.09 -6.39
N PRO A 190 10.79 -33.03 -6.25
CA PRO A 190 10.12 -32.11 -5.34
C PRO A 190 10.60 -32.26 -3.88
N LEU A 191 10.66 -31.13 -3.18
CA LEU A 191 10.95 -31.02 -1.75
C LEU A 191 12.34 -31.53 -1.30
N VAL A 192 13.28 -31.74 -2.25
CA VAL A 192 14.63 -32.20 -1.93
C VAL A 192 15.45 -31.12 -1.19
N ASN A 193 15.28 -29.85 -1.57
CA ASN A 193 15.95 -28.77 -0.84
C ASN A 193 15.06 -28.28 0.33
N PRO A 194 15.34 -28.70 1.58
CA PRO A 194 14.56 -28.27 2.74
C PRO A 194 14.84 -26.83 3.17
N HIS A 195 15.85 -26.18 2.61
CA HIS A 195 16.28 -24.82 2.93
C HIS A 195 15.82 -23.80 1.87
N ARG A 196 14.89 -24.20 0.99
CA ARG A 196 14.41 -23.32 -0.06
C ARG A 196 13.57 -22.16 0.50
N TRP A 197 13.63 -21.05 -0.18
CA TRP A 197 12.87 -19.83 0.08
C TRP A 197 11.80 -19.60 -0.99
N ILE A 198 11.55 -20.59 -1.82
CA ILE A 198 10.60 -20.58 -2.93
C ILE A 198 9.66 -21.77 -2.76
N ASN A 199 8.37 -21.52 -2.90
CA ASN A 199 7.34 -22.56 -2.92
C ASN A 199 7.53 -23.50 -4.11
N GLU A 200 7.30 -24.79 -3.90
CA GLU A 200 7.15 -25.74 -4.99
C GLU A 200 5.65 -25.97 -5.31
N PHE A 201 5.35 -26.83 -6.27
CA PHE A 201 4.08 -26.92 -6.99
C PHE A 201 2.78 -26.84 -6.18
N PHE A 202 2.67 -27.31 -4.97
CA PHE A 202 1.40 -27.34 -4.22
C PHE A 202 1.46 -26.49 -2.95
N GLU A 203 2.51 -25.75 -2.76
CA GLU A 203 2.72 -24.92 -1.59
C GLU A 203 2.11 -23.53 -1.81
N THR A 204 1.57 -22.95 -0.74
CA THR A 204 0.88 -21.64 -0.76
C THR A 204 1.39 -20.71 0.31
N GLU A 205 2.58 -20.96 0.85
CA GLU A 205 3.16 -20.12 1.88
C GLU A 205 3.47 -18.71 1.34
N GLY A 206 3.08 -17.68 2.08
CA GLY A 206 3.22 -16.28 1.63
C GLY A 206 2.10 -15.79 0.73
N GLN A 207 1.08 -16.61 0.46
CA GLN A 207 -0.10 -16.17 -0.27
C GLN A 207 -0.86 -15.11 0.51
N GLU A 208 -1.07 -13.95 -0.10
CA GLU A 208 -1.86 -12.89 0.50
C GLU A 208 -3.35 -13.26 0.53
N GLY A 209 -3.92 -13.34 1.74
CA GLY A 209 -5.35 -13.53 1.96
C GLY A 209 -6.05 -12.22 2.29
N ARG A 210 -7.36 -12.31 2.64
CA ARG A 210 -8.16 -11.13 3.06
C ARG A 210 -7.61 -10.45 4.33
N ASN A 211 -6.80 -11.15 5.11
CA ASN A 211 -6.23 -10.69 6.38
C ASN A 211 -4.68 -10.63 6.35
N GLY A 212 -4.07 -10.50 5.16
CA GLY A 212 -2.61 -10.55 4.99
C GLY A 212 -2.09 -11.96 4.68
N ASP A 213 -0.76 -12.13 4.74
CA ASP A 213 -0.07 -13.36 4.37
C ASP A 213 -0.54 -14.57 5.19
N THR A 214 -0.83 -15.65 4.50
CA THR A 214 -1.29 -16.88 5.13
C THR A 214 -0.12 -17.85 5.38
N GLN A 215 -0.24 -18.62 6.47
CA GLN A 215 0.67 -19.72 6.81
C GLN A 215 0.62 -20.83 5.75
N ALA A 216 1.73 -21.56 5.62
CA ALA A 216 1.89 -22.67 4.70
C ALA A 216 0.68 -23.63 4.68
N LYS A 217 0.10 -23.77 3.52
CA LYS A 217 -0.89 -24.79 3.18
C LYS A 217 -0.46 -25.44 1.88
N THR A 218 -0.90 -26.65 1.65
CA THR A 218 -0.80 -27.31 0.35
C THR A 218 -2.14 -27.25 -0.35
N SER A 219 -2.18 -26.83 -1.61
CA SER A 219 -3.39 -26.79 -2.44
C SER A 219 -3.09 -27.24 -3.86
N TRP A 220 -4.03 -27.95 -4.49
CA TRP A 220 -3.93 -28.40 -5.88
C TRP A 220 -4.06 -27.24 -6.89
N ASP A 221 -4.59 -26.12 -6.43
CA ASP A 221 -4.84 -24.87 -7.18
C ASP A 221 -3.99 -23.71 -6.64
N SER A 222 -2.79 -24.01 -6.14
CA SER A 222 -1.85 -22.97 -5.71
C SER A 222 -1.50 -22.04 -6.87
N ASN A 223 -1.66 -20.73 -6.64
CA ASN A 223 -1.18 -19.69 -7.53
C ASN A 223 0.22 -19.19 -7.12
N GLU A 224 0.78 -19.76 -6.01
CA GLU A 224 2.03 -19.33 -5.41
C GLU A 224 3.20 -20.29 -5.72
N PHE A 225 3.00 -21.26 -6.64
CA PHE A 225 4.08 -22.15 -7.04
C PHE A 225 5.21 -21.35 -7.70
N TYR A 226 6.42 -21.66 -7.29
CA TYR A 226 7.65 -20.96 -7.71
C TYR A 226 7.68 -19.45 -7.39
N HIS A 227 6.85 -19.01 -6.45
CA HIS A 227 6.96 -17.69 -5.80
C HIS A 227 7.68 -17.82 -4.45
N PRO A 228 8.23 -16.72 -3.92
CA PRO A 228 8.86 -16.74 -2.59
C PRO A 228 7.88 -17.22 -1.52
N ASN A 229 8.37 -18.05 -0.58
CA ASN A 229 7.66 -18.37 0.65
C ASN A 229 7.84 -17.26 1.70
N LEU A 230 7.35 -17.42 2.93
CA LEU A 230 7.44 -16.38 3.97
C LEU A 230 8.89 -15.96 4.24
N VAL A 231 9.82 -16.91 4.31
CA VAL A 231 11.26 -16.61 4.49
C VAL A 231 11.82 -15.86 3.28
N GLY A 232 11.44 -16.27 2.06
CA GLY A 232 11.84 -15.58 0.83
C GLY A 232 11.30 -14.14 0.77
N HIS A 233 10.07 -13.92 1.20
CA HIS A 233 9.49 -12.57 1.33
C HIS A 233 10.23 -11.72 2.36
N GLU A 234 10.61 -12.29 3.50
CA GLU A 234 11.40 -11.60 4.52
C GLU A 234 12.79 -11.20 3.99
N GLU A 235 13.48 -12.11 3.32
CA GLU A 235 14.82 -11.83 2.76
C GLU A 235 14.76 -10.76 1.64
N ILE A 236 13.74 -10.78 0.79
CA ILE A 236 13.54 -9.71 -0.20
C ILE A 236 13.32 -8.36 0.50
N ALA A 237 12.51 -8.32 1.57
CA ALA A 237 12.30 -7.08 2.32
C ALA A 237 13.61 -6.54 2.90
N LYS A 238 14.45 -7.39 3.51
CA LYS A 238 15.78 -7.00 4.02
C LYS A 238 16.69 -6.45 2.91
N LEU A 239 16.61 -6.99 1.70
CA LEU A 239 17.37 -6.45 0.56
C LEU A 239 16.87 -5.06 0.14
N ILE A 240 15.55 -4.83 0.19
CA ILE A 240 14.96 -3.52 -0.06
C ILE A 240 15.38 -2.53 1.03
N GLU A 241 15.29 -2.92 2.31
CA GLU A 241 15.75 -2.14 3.47
C GLU A 241 17.20 -1.69 3.31
N ALA A 242 18.09 -2.62 2.95
CA ALA A 242 19.52 -2.35 2.77
C ALA A 242 19.80 -1.45 1.55
N LYS A 243 19.02 -1.55 0.47
CA LYS A 243 19.27 -0.85 -0.80
C LYS A 243 18.59 0.51 -0.88
N VAL A 244 17.40 0.62 -0.33
CA VAL A 244 16.53 1.80 -0.39
C VAL A 244 16.60 2.59 0.92
N GLY A 245 16.63 1.89 2.05
CA GLY A 245 16.53 2.51 3.39
C GLY A 245 15.14 3.10 3.62
N VAL A 246 15.07 4.10 4.48
CA VAL A 246 13.87 4.94 4.62
C VAL A 246 13.92 5.98 3.50
N PRO A 247 12.95 6.00 2.57
CA PRO A 247 12.90 7.00 1.52
C PRO A 247 12.91 8.40 2.13
N SER A 248 13.83 9.27 1.68
CA SER A 248 13.76 10.67 2.03
C SER A 248 12.61 11.30 1.24
N ILE A 249 11.46 11.37 1.88
CA ILE A 249 10.35 12.18 1.39
C ILE A 249 10.71 13.60 1.81
N GLU A 250 11.26 14.41 0.90
CA GLU A 250 11.27 15.84 1.14
C GLU A 250 9.82 16.27 1.28
N SER A 251 9.48 16.86 2.42
CA SER A 251 8.16 17.49 2.57
C SER A 251 7.95 18.39 1.36
N PRO A 252 6.81 18.31 0.64
CA PRO A 252 6.57 19.14 -0.53
C PRO A 252 6.94 20.57 -0.17
N LYS A 253 7.81 21.19 -0.97
CA LYS A 253 8.04 22.64 -0.87
C LYS A 253 6.65 23.25 -0.97
N SER A 254 6.26 24.06 0.00
CA SER A 254 4.97 24.72 0.10
C SER A 254 4.77 25.69 -1.08
N ASN A 255 4.45 25.14 -2.23
CA ASN A 255 4.00 25.85 -3.41
C ASN A 255 2.46 25.79 -3.46
N GLY A 256 1.81 26.03 -2.29
CA GLY A 256 0.37 26.13 -2.20
C GLY A 256 -0.37 24.98 -2.93
N GLU A 257 -0.72 23.91 -2.21
CA GLU A 257 -1.52 22.81 -2.78
C GLU A 257 -3.01 23.15 -2.74
N ASP A 258 -3.76 22.54 -3.62
CA ASP A 258 -5.22 22.48 -3.51
C ASP A 258 -5.59 21.51 -2.38
N ILE A 259 -6.43 21.94 -1.41
CA ILE A 259 -6.72 21.16 -0.22
C ILE A 259 -8.21 21.17 0.13
N ASP A 260 -8.74 20.03 0.50
CA ASP A 260 -10.05 19.86 1.10
C ASP A 260 -9.90 19.31 2.53
N ILE A 261 -10.49 19.97 3.53
CA ILE A 261 -10.46 19.53 4.93
C ILE A 261 -11.88 19.35 5.44
N ALA A 262 -12.21 18.17 5.94
CA ALA A 262 -13.46 17.92 6.66
C ALA A 262 -13.16 17.84 8.18
N PHE A 263 -13.74 18.74 8.95
CA PHE A 263 -13.71 18.67 10.40
C PHE A 263 -14.82 17.74 10.89
N VAL A 264 -14.49 16.82 11.76
CA VAL A 264 -15.41 15.83 12.36
C VAL A 264 -15.39 16.04 13.86
N VAL A 265 -16.43 16.66 14.38
CA VAL A 265 -16.48 17.19 15.74
C VAL A 265 -17.40 16.33 16.61
N ASP A 266 -16.90 15.92 17.76
CA ASP A 266 -17.72 15.36 18.82
C ASP A 266 -18.63 16.44 19.41
N SER A 267 -19.94 16.23 19.31
CA SER A 267 -20.96 17.13 19.85
C SER A 267 -21.75 16.51 20.99
N THR A 268 -21.20 15.49 21.65
CA THR A 268 -21.76 14.95 22.91
C THR A 268 -21.66 15.96 24.05
N GLY A 269 -22.47 15.76 25.08
CA GLY A 269 -22.55 16.69 26.23
C GLY A 269 -21.23 16.82 27.02
N SER A 270 -20.30 15.87 26.97
CA SER A 270 -18.97 15.96 27.58
C SER A 270 -18.11 17.07 26.97
N MET A 271 -18.33 17.39 25.70
CA MET A 271 -17.59 18.42 24.96
C MET A 271 -18.05 19.86 25.30
N ASP A 272 -19.16 20.06 26.03
CA ASP A 272 -19.71 21.39 26.33
C ASP A 272 -18.68 22.37 26.94
N SER A 273 -17.79 21.88 27.81
CA SER A 273 -16.72 22.68 28.36
C SER A 273 -15.59 23.04 27.40
N ASN A 274 -15.49 22.36 26.24
CA ASN A 274 -14.42 22.49 25.26
C ASN A 274 -14.82 23.28 24.01
N VAL A 275 -16.06 23.70 23.90
CA VAL A 275 -16.66 24.30 22.66
C VAL A 275 -15.82 25.44 22.10
N GLU A 276 -15.50 26.43 22.94
CA GLU A 276 -14.73 27.62 22.50
C GLU A 276 -13.29 27.24 22.07
N ALA A 277 -12.68 26.27 22.77
CA ALA A 277 -11.34 25.80 22.43
C ALA A 277 -11.34 25.06 21.07
N VAL A 278 -12.35 24.20 20.83
CA VAL A 278 -12.54 23.48 19.56
C VAL A 278 -12.77 24.46 18.42
N ARG A 279 -13.72 25.39 18.60
CA ARG A 279 -14.02 26.43 17.61
C ARG A 279 -12.80 27.27 17.27
N SER A 280 -12.08 27.79 18.27
CA SER A 280 -10.86 28.56 18.08
C SER A 280 -9.80 27.77 17.31
N LYS A 281 -9.68 26.46 17.59
CA LYS A 281 -8.70 25.60 16.93
C LYS A 281 -9.06 25.35 15.46
N ILE A 282 -10.32 25.05 15.15
CA ILE A 282 -10.78 24.87 13.76
C ILE A 282 -10.59 26.15 12.95
N ASN A 283 -10.95 27.31 13.52
CA ASN A 283 -10.77 28.60 12.86
C ASN A 283 -9.29 28.91 12.62
N SER A 284 -8.39 28.61 13.57
CA SER A 284 -6.94 28.75 13.37
C SER A 284 -6.43 27.87 12.24
N ILE A 285 -6.83 26.60 12.17
CA ILE A 285 -6.47 25.69 11.07
C ILE A 285 -6.98 26.22 9.73
N ALA A 286 -8.24 26.67 9.68
CA ALA A 286 -8.84 27.21 8.46
C ALA A 286 -8.12 28.48 7.96
N GLU A 287 -7.80 29.41 8.87
CA GLU A 287 -7.06 30.61 8.55
C GLU A 287 -5.62 30.32 8.09
N GLU A 288 -4.91 29.43 8.76
CA GLU A 288 -3.54 29.07 8.34
C GLU A 288 -3.53 28.37 6.98
N THR A 289 -4.48 27.45 6.76
CA THR A 289 -4.66 26.78 5.47
C THR A 289 -4.96 27.77 4.36
N SER A 290 -5.87 28.74 4.60
CA SER A 290 -6.24 29.75 3.61
C SER A 290 -5.07 30.65 3.16
N LYS A 291 -4.05 30.80 4.00
CA LYS A 291 -2.85 31.59 3.70
C LYS A 291 -1.78 30.82 2.93
N LYS A 292 -1.80 29.48 3.00
CA LYS A 292 -0.77 28.59 2.46
C LYS A 292 -1.21 27.81 1.23
N ALA A 293 -2.50 27.42 1.13
CA ALA A 293 -3.03 26.63 0.03
C ALA A 293 -3.27 27.47 -1.24
N LEU A 294 -3.14 26.85 -2.42
CA LEU A 294 -3.56 27.45 -3.69
C LEU A 294 -5.09 27.63 -3.76
N SER A 295 -5.80 26.59 -3.40
CA SER A 295 -7.24 26.65 -3.17
C SER A 295 -7.62 25.72 -2.01
N TYR A 296 -8.66 26.08 -1.29
CA TYR A 296 -9.08 25.30 -0.12
C TYR A 296 -10.61 25.21 -0.05
N ARG A 297 -11.08 24.11 0.56
CA ARG A 297 -12.46 24.00 0.99
C ARG A 297 -12.52 23.31 2.35
N PHE A 298 -13.49 23.72 3.16
CA PHE A 298 -13.75 23.15 4.47
C PHE A 298 -15.16 22.58 4.52
N ALA A 299 -15.33 21.47 5.22
CA ALA A 299 -16.64 20.90 5.57
C ALA A 299 -16.70 20.66 7.09
N LEU A 300 -17.90 20.62 7.62
CA LEU A 300 -18.18 20.31 9.02
C LEU A 300 -19.13 19.13 9.11
N VAL A 301 -18.71 18.13 9.82
CA VAL A 301 -19.51 16.97 10.24
C VAL A 301 -19.49 16.93 11.75
N ASP A 302 -20.62 16.71 12.38
CA ASP A 302 -20.66 16.40 13.81
C ASP A 302 -21.13 14.96 14.05
N TYR A 303 -20.72 14.40 15.17
CA TYR A 303 -21.18 13.09 15.62
C TYR A 303 -21.50 13.11 17.10
N LYS A 304 -22.36 12.19 17.52
CA LYS A 304 -22.70 11.94 18.92
C LYS A 304 -22.44 10.46 19.25
N ASP A 305 -23.45 9.79 19.77
CA ASP A 305 -23.42 8.38 20.06
C ASP A 305 -24.65 7.68 19.48
N HIS A 306 -24.76 6.38 19.64
CA HIS A 306 -25.89 5.62 19.11
C HIS A 306 -27.20 6.01 19.83
N PRO A 307 -28.34 6.21 19.09
CA PRO A 307 -29.64 6.62 19.67
C PRO A 307 -30.18 5.68 20.75
N GLN A 308 -29.70 4.44 20.81
CA GLN A 308 -30.10 3.50 21.90
C GLN A 308 -29.67 3.96 23.29
N TYR A 309 -28.68 4.82 23.41
CA TYR A 309 -28.13 5.29 24.68
C TYR A 309 -28.76 6.59 25.19
N ASP A 310 -29.16 7.46 24.28
CA ASP A 310 -29.88 8.69 24.58
C ASP A 310 -30.71 9.10 23.35
N PRO A 311 -31.98 9.45 23.47
CA PRO A 311 -32.84 9.85 22.35
C PRO A 311 -32.37 11.15 21.64
N LYS A 312 -31.46 11.93 22.23
CA LYS A 312 -30.84 13.09 21.57
C LYS A 312 -29.68 12.72 20.67
N ASN A 313 -29.19 11.48 20.75
CA ASN A 313 -28.07 11.01 19.94
C ASN A 313 -28.49 10.77 18.50
N TYR A 314 -27.51 10.92 17.64
CA TYR A 314 -27.46 10.45 16.24
C TYR A 314 -26.01 10.02 15.95
N LEU A 315 -25.82 9.17 14.95
CA LEU A 315 -24.47 8.66 14.66
C LEU A 315 -23.58 9.77 14.11
N ALA A 316 -23.97 10.42 13.02
CA ALA A 316 -23.28 11.55 12.43
C ALA A 316 -24.20 12.32 11.47
N ARG A 317 -23.87 13.58 11.21
CA ARG A 317 -24.51 14.40 10.16
C ARG A 317 -23.55 15.43 9.60
N THR A 318 -23.84 15.93 8.40
CA THR A 318 -23.10 17.03 7.79
C THR A 318 -23.81 18.35 8.12
N ASP A 319 -23.13 19.27 8.79
CA ASP A 319 -23.64 20.60 9.15
C ASP A 319 -23.24 21.64 8.12
N VAL A 320 -22.04 21.52 7.52
CA VAL A 320 -21.55 22.38 6.44
C VAL A 320 -20.95 21.53 5.35
N ASP A 321 -21.50 21.59 4.13
CA ASP A 321 -20.89 21.02 2.94
C ASP A 321 -19.61 21.79 2.57
N PHE A 322 -18.75 21.21 1.73
CA PHE A 322 -17.49 21.83 1.32
C PHE A 322 -17.69 23.27 0.81
N THR A 323 -17.12 24.24 1.52
CA THR A 323 -17.10 25.67 1.22
C THR A 323 -15.70 26.26 1.38
N SER A 324 -15.38 27.28 0.59
CA SER A 324 -14.19 28.13 0.80
C SER A 324 -14.48 29.35 1.70
N ASP A 325 -15.74 29.53 2.12
CA ASP A 325 -16.18 30.64 2.96
C ASP A 325 -16.01 30.32 4.45
N ILE A 326 -14.94 30.84 5.07
CA ILE A 326 -14.64 30.61 6.49
C ILE A 326 -15.77 31.10 7.42
N PRO A 327 -16.42 32.25 7.18
CA PRO A 327 -17.60 32.64 7.95
C PRO A 327 -18.74 31.62 7.95
N THR A 328 -18.99 30.93 6.84
CA THR A 328 -19.99 29.84 6.78
C THR A 328 -19.56 28.66 7.66
N LEU A 329 -18.28 28.28 7.67
CA LEU A 329 -17.75 27.25 8.57
C LEU A 329 -17.94 27.65 10.03
N ASP A 330 -17.57 28.88 10.42
CA ASP A 330 -17.70 29.40 11.78
C ASP A 330 -19.16 29.48 12.24
N ALA A 331 -20.07 29.86 11.35
CA ALA A 331 -21.50 29.83 11.64
C ALA A 331 -22.02 28.40 11.89
N GLY A 332 -21.56 27.43 11.10
CA GLY A 332 -21.83 26.01 11.32
C GLY A 332 -21.34 25.53 12.70
N LEU A 333 -20.09 25.83 13.06
CA LEU A 333 -19.54 25.52 14.37
C LEU A 333 -20.36 26.13 15.53
N SER A 334 -20.82 27.35 15.33
CA SER A 334 -21.63 28.07 16.33
C SER A 334 -23.05 27.48 16.49
N SER A 335 -23.54 26.72 15.51
CA SER A 335 -24.86 26.08 15.52
C SER A 335 -24.86 24.69 16.15
N LEU A 336 -23.69 24.10 16.43
CA LEU A 336 -23.59 22.79 17.06
C LEU A 336 -24.22 22.80 18.45
N THR A 337 -24.94 21.73 18.76
CA THR A 337 -25.54 21.53 20.09
C THR A 337 -24.78 20.41 20.81
N TYR A 338 -24.23 20.75 21.95
CA TYR A 338 -23.44 19.84 22.79
C TYR A 338 -24.34 19.20 23.85
N ASP A 339 -24.99 18.10 23.49
CA ASP A 339 -25.89 17.35 24.38
C ASP A 339 -25.92 15.87 24.02
N GLY A 340 -26.65 15.04 24.77
CA GLY A 340 -26.67 13.59 24.53
C GLY A 340 -25.38 12.91 25.03
N GLY A 341 -25.01 11.84 24.39
CA GLY A 341 -23.91 10.95 24.80
C GLY A 341 -24.43 9.72 25.54
N ASN A 342 -23.59 9.06 26.32
CA ASN A 342 -23.95 7.89 27.13
C ASN A 342 -23.57 8.11 28.58
N LEU A 343 -24.53 8.32 29.44
CA LEU A 343 -24.34 8.48 30.88
C LEU A 343 -23.77 7.18 31.48
N GLY A 344 -22.44 7.11 31.64
CA GLY A 344 -21.73 5.98 32.22
C GLY A 344 -20.84 5.19 31.28
N ASN A 345 -20.75 5.56 30.01
CA ASN A 345 -19.78 5.04 29.06
C ASN A 345 -19.11 6.21 28.31
N THR A 346 -17.79 6.15 28.16
CA THR A 346 -16.97 7.19 27.56
C THR A 346 -16.79 7.08 26.05
N ASN A 347 -17.41 6.10 25.37
CA ASN A 347 -17.24 5.91 23.93
C ASN A 347 -18.29 6.69 23.12
N ALA A 348 -17.93 7.08 21.90
CA ALA A 348 -18.78 7.76 20.94
C ALA A 348 -18.77 7.13 19.54
N SER A 349 -19.66 7.58 18.64
CA SER A 349 -19.76 7.05 17.27
C SER A 349 -18.75 7.74 16.32
N VAL A 350 -17.48 7.69 16.68
CA VAL A 350 -16.37 8.32 15.95
C VAL A 350 -16.28 7.80 14.53
N TYR A 351 -16.47 6.49 14.34
CA TYR A 351 -16.36 5.87 13.01
C TYR A 351 -17.47 6.32 12.08
N SER A 352 -18.69 6.48 12.58
CA SER A 352 -19.78 7.09 11.82
C SER A 352 -19.46 8.52 11.42
N GLY A 353 -18.86 9.32 12.30
CA GLY A 353 -18.41 10.68 11.99
C GLY A 353 -17.40 10.68 10.84
N VAL A 354 -16.37 9.84 10.91
CA VAL A 354 -15.36 9.71 9.84
C VAL A 354 -15.98 9.20 8.54
N MET A 355 -16.86 8.19 8.60
CA MET A 355 -17.54 7.66 7.41
C MET A 355 -18.47 8.69 6.76
N GLN A 356 -19.14 9.54 7.55
CA GLN A 356 -19.91 10.65 7.02
C GLN A 356 -19.01 11.64 6.24
N ALA A 357 -17.83 11.96 6.77
CA ALA A 357 -16.85 12.83 6.11
C ALA A 357 -16.26 12.17 4.85
N VAL A 358 -15.94 10.88 4.89
CA VAL A 358 -15.43 10.10 3.75
C VAL A 358 -16.41 10.14 2.57
N ASN A 359 -17.72 10.15 2.84
CA ASN A 359 -18.77 10.18 1.83
C ASN A 359 -19.11 11.59 1.29
N LEU A 360 -18.41 12.64 1.72
CA LEU A 360 -18.59 13.99 1.17
C LEU A 360 -18.13 14.10 -0.29
N LYS A 361 -18.47 15.19 -0.95
CA LYS A 361 -18.09 15.44 -2.36
C LYS A 361 -16.71 16.06 -2.47
N TRP A 362 -15.70 15.25 -2.25
CA TRP A 362 -14.28 15.62 -2.39
C TRP A 362 -13.95 16.01 -3.83
N ARG A 363 -13.02 16.97 -4.01
CA ARG A 363 -12.43 17.25 -5.34
C ARG A 363 -11.46 16.13 -5.70
N ASN A 364 -11.34 15.81 -6.99
CA ASN A 364 -10.32 14.90 -7.49
C ASN A 364 -8.95 15.60 -7.58
N GLY A 365 -7.87 14.87 -7.30
CA GLY A 365 -6.52 15.37 -7.47
C GLY A 365 -6.12 16.51 -6.51
N VAL A 366 -6.80 16.61 -5.34
CA VAL A 366 -6.45 17.55 -4.27
C VAL A 366 -6.11 16.78 -3.01
N LYS A 367 -5.33 17.37 -2.14
CA LYS A 367 -5.05 16.82 -0.81
C LYS A 367 -6.34 16.75 0.02
N LYS A 368 -6.64 15.60 0.62
CA LYS A 368 -7.88 15.34 1.35
C LYS A 368 -7.58 14.97 2.79
N ILE A 369 -8.16 15.72 3.71
CA ILE A 369 -7.89 15.60 5.13
C ILE A 369 -9.19 15.52 5.91
N VAL A 370 -9.30 14.56 6.82
CA VAL A 370 -10.30 14.52 7.88
C VAL A 370 -9.60 14.83 9.20
N VAL A 371 -10.10 15.80 9.95
CA VAL A 371 -9.64 16.15 11.28
C VAL A 371 -10.72 15.81 12.29
N VAL A 372 -10.53 14.75 13.07
CA VAL A 372 -11.43 14.35 14.14
C VAL A 372 -11.09 15.09 15.42
N ILE A 373 -12.06 15.72 16.06
CA ILE A 373 -11.88 16.44 17.32
C ILE A 373 -12.90 15.93 18.33
N GLY A 374 -12.42 15.37 19.43
CA GLY A 374 -13.30 14.78 20.45
C GLY A 374 -12.58 14.38 21.72
N ASP A 375 -13.37 14.00 22.73
CA ASP A 375 -12.89 13.57 24.04
C ASP A 375 -13.18 12.10 24.35
N ALA A 376 -13.82 11.38 23.41
CA ALA A 376 -14.29 10.02 23.61
C ALA A 376 -13.69 9.05 22.57
N PRO A 377 -13.28 7.83 22.96
CA PRO A 377 -12.78 6.82 22.03
C PRO A 377 -13.90 6.21 21.19
N PRO A 378 -13.59 5.67 19.98
CA PRO A 378 -14.54 4.88 19.20
C PRO A 378 -14.92 3.58 19.91
N ARG A 379 -16.05 2.99 19.50
CA ARG A 379 -16.36 1.58 19.73
C ARG A 379 -15.90 0.76 18.52
N ASP A 380 -15.19 -0.33 18.73
CA ASP A 380 -14.76 -1.23 17.68
C ASP A 380 -15.19 -2.66 17.97
N PRO A 381 -16.16 -3.25 17.21
CA PRO A 381 -16.95 -2.59 16.16
C PRO A 381 -18.00 -1.62 16.72
N GLU A 382 -18.32 -0.58 15.91
CA GLU A 382 -19.35 0.40 16.26
C GLU A 382 -20.74 -0.21 16.20
N PRO A 383 -21.60 -0.07 17.23
CA PRO A 383 -22.95 -0.62 17.26
C PRO A 383 -23.83 -0.08 16.14
N GLY A 384 -24.63 -0.95 15.57
CA GLY A 384 -25.61 -0.61 14.52
C GLY A 384 -25.02 -0.50 13.12
N THR A 385 -23.76 -0.08 12.99
CA THR A 385 -23.05 0.03 11.69
C THR A 385 -22.09 -1.11 11.45
N GLY A 386 -21.50 -1.67 12.52
CA GLY A 386 -20.45 -2.68 12.44
C GLY A 386 -19.11 -2.11 11.94
N TYR A 387 -18.92 -0.81 11.92
CA TYR A 387 -17.67 -0.18 11.52
C TYR A 387 -16.54 -0.55 12.49
N THR A 388 -15.38 -0.82 11.92
CA THR A 388 -14.13 -1.07 12.63
C THR A 388 -13.05 -0.09 12.13
N ALA A 389 -11.98 0.11 12.89
CA ALA A 389 -10.84 0.91 12.46
C ALA A 389 -10.36 0.52 11.05
N ALA A 390 -10.24 -0.78 10.79
CA ALA A 390 -9.82 -1.29 9.49
C ALA A 390 -10.81 -0.99 8.35
N SER A 391 -12.13 -1.11 8.60
CA SER A 391 -13.14 -0.83 7.57
C SER A 391 -13.22 0.65 7.23
N VAL A 392 -13.06 1.52 8.22
CA VAL A 392 -13.07 2.99 8.04
C VAL A 392 -11.78 3.46 7.35
N ALA A 393 -10.62 2.94 7.75
CA ALA A 393 -9.35 3.23 7.08
C ALA A 393 -9.39 2.80 5.60
N LYS A 394 -9.97 1.63 5.31
CA LYS A 394 -10.17 1.19 3.93
C LYS A 394 -11.06 2.13 3.13
N ALA A 395 -12.19 2.57 3.71
CA ALA A 395 -13.10 3.50 3.06
C ALA A 395 -12.42 4.87 2.81
N ALA A 396 -11.68 5.40 3.77
CA ALA A 396 -10.89 6.62 3.62
C ALA A 396 -9.87 6.51 2.49
N TYR A 397 -9.24 5.34 2.36
CA TYR A 397 -8.30 5.06 1.30
C TYR A 397 -8.98 5.02 -0.10
N GLU A 398 -10.18 4.47 -0.21
CA GLU A 398 -10.91 4.32 -1.49
C GLU A 398 -11.38 5.66 -2.08
N VAL A 399 -11.33 6.76 -1.33
CA VAL A 399 -11.73 8.11 -1.80
C VAL A 399 -10.57 8.89 -2.44
N ASP A 400 -9.44 8.28 -2.83
CA ASP A 400 -8.29 8.93 -3.48
C ASP A 400 -7.32 9.63 -2.48
N PRO A 401 -6.55 8.96 -1.68
CA PRO A 401 -6.91 8.64 -0.29
C PRO A 401 -7.17 9.88 0.58
N VAL A 402 -7.98 9.69 1.62
CA VAL A 402 -8.21 10.70 2.68
C VAL A 402 -7.34 10.36 3.89
N SER A 403 -6.50 11.30 4.32
CA SER A 403 -5.75 11.17 5.57
C SER A 403 -6.61 11.56 6.78
N VAL A 404 -6.62 10.73 7.83
CA VAL A 404 -7.41 10.98 9.05
C VAL A 404 -6.48 11.39 10.19
N TYR A 405 -6.70 12.57 10.74
CA TYR A 405 -5.97 13.14 11.88
C TYR A 405 -6.88 13.24 13.09
N GLY A 406 -6.30 13.25 14.30
CA GLY A 406 -7.03 13.41 15.54
C GLY A 406 -6.54 14.57 16.39
N ILE A 407 -7.44 15.36 16.95
CA ILE A 407 -7.18 16.32 18.03
C ILE A 407 -7.91 15.82 19.26
N ASP A 408 -7.14 15.28 20.20
CA ASP A 408 -7.64 14.69 21.42
C ASP A 408 -7.85 15.76 22.50
N THR A 409 -9.10 15.92 22.91
CA THR A 409 -9.48 16.82 24.01
C THR A 409 -9.69 16.07 25.31
N GLY A 410 -9.53 14.72 25.32
CA GLY A 410 -9.75 13.88 26.51
C GLY A 410 -9.20 12.47 26.37
N GLN A 411 -9.96 11.56 25.78
CA GLN A 411 -9.63 10.13 25.65
C GLN A 411 -9.83 9.60 24.23
N LEU A 412 -9.85 10.45 23.20
CA LEU A 412 -10.01 10.05 21.80
C LEU A 412 -8.91 9.09 21.35
N SER A 413 -7.67 9.32 21.79
CA SER A 413 -6.45 8.60 21.38
C SER A 413 -6.35 7.18 21.97
N SER A 414 -7.42 6.37 21.83
CA SER A 414 -7.42 4.94 22.14
C SER A 414 -6.60 4.12 21.13
N SER A 415 -6.31 2.85 21.43
CA SER A 415 -5.63 1.92 20.52
C SER A 415 -6.36 1.77 19.18
N ASP A 416 -7.71 1.72 19.22
CA ASP A 416 -8.53 1.54 18.03
C ASP A 416 -8.53 2.80 17.16
N PHE A 417 -8.59 3.99 17.78
CA PHE A 417 -8.46 5.24 17.04
C PHE A 417 -7.04 5.42 16.46
N GLN A 418 -6.01 5.06 17.22
CA GLN A 418 -4.63 5.06 16.71
C GLN A 418 -4.44 4.12 15.52
N THR A 419 -5.11 2.96 15.53
CA THR A 419 -5.12 2.04 14.39
C THR A 419 -5.74 2.68 13.15
N LEU A 420 -6.87 3.37 13.27
CA LEU A 420 -7.50 4.12 12.17
C LEU A 420 -6.54 5.19 11.62
N VAL A 421 -6.03 6.03 12.50
CA VAL A 421 -5.20 7.19 12.14
C VAL A 421 -3.91 6.75 11.45
N SER A 422 -3.20 5.76 12.02
CA SER A 422 -1.97 5.23 11.42
C SER A 422 -2.21 4.54 10.09
N SER A 423 -3.36 3.85 9.94
CA SER A 423 -3.73 3.18 8.69
C SER A 423 -4.20 4.14 7.59
N SER A 424 -4.40 5.42 7.91
CA SER A 424 -4.82 6.46 6.95
C SER A 424 -3.81 7.60 6.80
N SER A 425 -2.53 7.36 7.06
CA SER A 425 -1.41 8.33 6.98
C SER A 425 -1.54 9.56 7.88
N GLY A 426 -2.36 9.47 8.91
CA GLY A 426 -2.53 10.58 9.85
C GLY A 426 -1.73 10.42 11.14
N THR A 427 -1.94 11.35 12.05
CA THR A 427 -1.39 11.33 13.41
C THR A 427 -2.35 12.00 14.38
N THR A 428 -2.12 11.84 15.67
CA THR A 428 -2.92 12.50 16.71
C THR A 428 -2.10 13.57 17.43
N ALA A 429 -2.79 14.64 17.85
CA ALA A 429 -2.23 15.69 18.69
C ALA A 429 -3.12 15.88 19.92
N ASN A 430 -2.52 16.24 21.05
CA ASN A 430 -3.28 16.65 22.23
C ASN A 430 -3.70 18.13 22.09
N ALA A 431 -4.98 18.42 22.29
CA ALA A 431 -5.54 19.76 22.12
C ALA A 431 -4.89 20.81 23.04
N SER A 432 -4.38 20.38 24.21
CA SER A 432 -3.68 21.26 25.16
C SER A 432 -2.22 21.57 24.77
N SER A 433 -1.70 20.97 23.69
CA SER A 433 -0.35 21.18 23.15
C SER A 433 -0.39 22.01 21.86
N PRO A 434 -0.24 23.36 21.91
CA PRO A 434 -0.28 24.20 20.72
C PRO A 434 0.72 23.78 19.65
N ASP A 435 1.94 23.40 20.04
CA ASP A 435 3.01 22.97 19.13
C ASP A 435 2.63 21.69 18.37
N GLN A 436 2.05 20.68 19.05
CA GLN A 436 1.61 19.45 18.42
C GLN A 436 0.50 19.68 17.40
N VAL A 437 -0.42 20.58 17.68
CA VAL A 437 -1.52 20.91 16.75
C VAL A 437 -0.99 21.71 15.57
N SER A 438 -0.06 22.63 15.79
CA SER A 438 0.63 23.35 14.69
C SER A 438 1.42 22.38 13.81
N ASP A 439 2.13 21.43 14.40
CA ASP A 439 2.84 20.37 13.69
C ASP A 439 1.89 19.47 12.90
N LEU A 440 0.71 19.17 13.45
CA LEU A 440 -0.32 18.38 12.77
C LEU A 440 -0.80 19.10 11.51
N VAL A 441 -1.08 20.41 11.60
CA VAL A 441 -1.49 21.24 10.45
C VAL A 441 -0.38 21.36 9.40
N ASN A 442 0.87 21.46 9.84
CA ASN A 442 2.02 21.56 8.93
C ASN A 442 2.39 20.22 8.26
N LYS A 443 2.03 19.10 8.86
CA LYS A 443 2.21 17.75 8.30
C LYS A 443 1.01 17.30 7.48
N ALA A 444 -0.18 17.79 7.80
CA ALA A 444 -1.40 17.61 7.05
C ALA A 444 -1.39 18.46 5.79
#